data_80d49235455b85d21fd4ae59ecb57072
#
_entry.id   80d49235455b85d21fd4ae59ecb57072
#
_cell.length_a   1.000
_cell.length_b   1.000
_cell.length_c   1.000
_cell.angle_alpha   90.00
_cell.angle_beta   90.00
_cell.angle_gamma   90.00
#
_symmetry.space_group_name_H-M   'P 1'
#
loop_
_entity.id
_entity.type
_entity.pdbx_description
1 polymer ?
#
loop_
_entity_poly.entity_id
_entity_poly.type
_entity_poly.pdbx_seq_one_letter_code
_entity_poly.pdbx_strand_id
1 'polypeptide(L)'
;MLQPKLSFIVTAAGKGIRFGNSTPKQFKKINGIPIYIYPLLSIVKLKNVDEVLLTINKSIRIASLKNELKKYKLNKVKVVIGSDTRAKSVYSAFNKIEGKPGFVVIHDSVRPNFNFALINKIIQQIKNNSGIIVGSKIQDTIKTISGNSLRGTVNRDKLWVAETPQIFKYSALKKCYLNSIDFTSYTDECQLMERNNFKVKIFENLEYNNKITTKKDFDVYKKLLRYV
;
A
#
# COMPACT_ATOMS: atom_id res chain seq x y z
N MET A 1 -19.58 9.72 -17.59
CA MET A 1 -18.32 10.44 -17.26
C MET A 1 -17.13 9.50 -17.42
N LEU A 2 -16.05 9.95 -18.02
CA LEU A 2 -14.80 9.16 -18.11
C LEU A 2 -14.25 8.93 -16.69
N GLN A 3 -13.87 7.69 -16.42
CA GLN A 3 -13.23 7.36 -15.13
C GLN A 3 -11.87 8.07 -15.03
N PRO A 4 -11.52 8.63 -13.86
CA PRO A 4 -10.24 9.29 -13.69
C PRO A 4 -9.08 8.29 -13.87
N LYS A 5 -8.01 8.74 -14.48
CA LYS A 5 -6.79 7.97 -14.66
C LYS A 5 -6.06 7.75 -13.35
N LEU A 6 -5.52 6.57 -13.15
CA LEU A 6 -4.89 6.12 -11.93
C LEU A 6 -3.43 5.74 -12.17
N SER A 7 -2.53 6.21 -11.30
CA SER A 7 -1.18 5.66 -11.18
C SER A 7 -1.05 4.91 -9.86
N PHE A 8 -0.62 3.66 -9.93
CA PHE A 8 -0.41 2.83 -8.75
C PHE A 8 1.06 2.81 -8.33
N ILE A 9 1.31 2.94 -7.02
CA ILE A 9 2.61 2.68 -6.40
C ILE A 9 2.45 1.48 -5.48
N VAL A 10 3.07 0.37 -5.85
CA VAL A 10 3.06 -0.86 -5.03
C VAL A 10 4.40 -0.98 -4.30
N THR A 11 4.37 -0.96 -2.97
CA THR A 11 5.59 -0.93 -2.17
C THR A 11 6.10 -2.34 -1.87
N ALA A 12 7.29 -2.68 -2.38
CA ALA A 12 7.96 -3.96 -2.13
C ALA A 12 9.46 -3.81 -1.77
N ALA A 13 9.91 -2.59 -1.38
CA ALA A 13 11.32 -2.32 -1.05
C ALA A 13 11.73 -2.74 0.37
N GLY A 14 10.79 -3.13 1.23
CA GLY A 14 11.06 -3.47 2.63
C GLY A 14 11.98 -4.68 2.81
N LYS A 15 12.93 -4.61 3.76
CA LYS A 15 13.88 -5.69 4.06
C LYS A 15 13.25 -6.91 4.74
N GLY A 16 12.05 -6.78 5.31
CA GLY A 16 11.31 -7.89 5.93
C GLY A 16 11.93 -8.46 7.21
N ILE A 17 12.73 -7.70 7.95
CA ILE A 17 13.54 -8.12 9.12
C ILE A 17 12.72 -8.93 10.15
N ARG A 18 11.49 -8.51 10.42
CA ARG A 18 10.58 -9.19 11.38
C ARG A 18 10.11 -10.57 10.94
N PHE A 19 10.39 -10.97 9.71
CA PHE A 19 9.97 -12.29 9.20
C PHE A 19 11.03 -13.39 9.40
N GLY A 20 12.25 -13.04 9.86
CA GLY A 20 13.26 -13.99 10.32
C GLY A 20 13.95 -14.86 9.25
N ASN A 21 13.97 -14.48 7.97
CA ASN A 21 14.58 -15.25 6.88
C ASN A 21 15.42 -14.39 5.94
N SER A 22 16.35 -15.02 5.20
CA SER A 22 17.19 -14.39 4.17
C SER A 22 16.39 -13.79 3.00
N THR A 23 15.24 -14.36 2.66
CA THR A 23 14.38 -13.87 1.58
C THR A 23 13.32 -12.92 2.13
N PRO A 24 13.24 -11.64 1.63
CA PRO A 24 12.21 -10.71 2.05
C PRO A 24 10.80 -11.26 1.80
N LYS A 25 9.90 -11.04 2.77
CA LYS A 25 8.58 -11.68 2.82
C LYS A 25 7.73 -11.50 1.55
N GLN A 26 7.83 -10.33 0.88
CA GLN A 26 7.07 -10.04 -0.33
C GLN A 26 7.43 -10.96 -1.51
N PHE A 27 8.64 -11.56 -1.51
CA PHE A 27 9.08 -12.51 -2.53
C PHE A 27 8.80 -13.98 -2.17
N LYS A 28 8.29 -14.24 -0.95
CA LYS A 28 7.83 -15.59 -0.60
C LYS A 28 6.60 -15.97 -1.41
N LYS A 29 6.44 -17.26 -1.67
CA LYS A 29 5.36 -17.77 -2.52
C LYS A 29 4.21 -18.34 -1.69
N ILE A 30 3.01 -18.00 -2.06
CA ILE A 30 1.77 -18.66 -1.66
C ILE A 30 1.22 -19.34 -2.92
N ASN A 31 0.97 -20.64 -2.86
CA ASN A 31 0.51 -21.43 -4.01
C ASN A 31 1.38 -21.27 -5.28
N GLY A 32 2.70 -21.21 -5.10
CA GLY A 32 3.65 -21.03 -6.19
C GLY A 32 3.82 -19.58 -6.69
N ILE A 33 2.97 -18.65 -6.27
CA ILE A 33 2.96 -17.24 -6.72
C ILE A 33 3.59 -16.35 -5.65
N PRO A 34 4.59 -15.49 -5.98
CA PRO A 34 5.12 -14.51 -5.03
C PRO A 34 4.05 -13.56 -4.51
N ILE A 35 4.11 -13.21 -3.21
CA ILE A 35 3.08 -12.38 -2.57
C ILE A 35 2.86 -11.07 -3.32
N TYR A 36 3.92 -10.39 -3.75
CA TYR A 36 3.83 -9.10 -4.44
C TYR A 36 3.12 -9.18 -5.82
N ILE A 37 3.01 -10.36 -6.39
CA ILE A 37 2.33 -10.57 -7.68
C ILE A 37 0.81 -10.49 -7.54
N TYR A 38 0.23 -10.96 -6.42
CA TYR A 38 -1.23 -10.98 -6.23
C TYR A 38 -1.90 -9.62 -6.43
N PRO A 39 -1.48 -8.53 -5.73
CA PRO A 39 -2.08 -7.23 -5.97
C PRO A 39 -1.84 -6.72 -7.40
N LEU A 40 -0.68 -6.99 -8.00
CA LEU A 40 -0.39 -6.56 -9.36
C LEU A 40 -1.33 -7.20 -10.38
N LEU A 41 -1.63 -8.50 -10.25
CA LEU A 41 -2.58 -9.21 -11.12
C LEU A 41 -3.98 -8.61 -11.08
N SER A 42 -4.40 -8.12 -9.91
CA SER A 42 -5.71 -7.48 -9.75
C SER A 42 -5.72 -6.04 -10.26
N ILE A 43 -4.64 -5.29 -10.01
CA ILE A 43 -4.51 -3.89 -10.43
C ILE A 43 -4.51 -3.75 -11.95
N VAL A 44 -3.76 -4.59 -12.67
CA VAL A 44 -3.65 -4.49 -14.14
C VAL A 44 -4.93 -4.84 -14.90
N LYS A 45 -5.92 -5.44 -14.22
CA LYS A 45 -7.25 -5.69 -14.79
C LYS A 45 -8.15 -4.45 -14.81
N LEU A 46 -7.80 -3.40 -14.07
CA LEU A 46 -8.57 -2.15 -14.04
C LEU A 46 -8.37 -1.38 -15.33
N LYS A 47 -9.48 -0.90 -15.95
CA LYS A 47 -9.46 -0.26 -17.27
C LYS A 47 -8.84 1.16 -17.26
N ASN A 48 -8.88 1.85 -16.12
CA ASN A 48 -8.44 3.24 -15.97
C ASN A 48 -7.06 3.39 -15.31
N VAL A 49 -6.26 2.33 -15.29
CA VAL A 49 -4.87 2.37 -14.80
C VAL A 49 -3.95 2.77 -15.95
N ASP A 50 -3.29 3.91 -15.79
CA ASP A 50 -2.30 4.40 -16.76
C ASP A 50 -0.94 3.73 -16.53
N GLU A 51 -0.55 3.60 -15.26
CA GLU A 51 0.75 3.02 -14.92
C GLU A 51 0.74 2.35 -13.54
N VAL A 52 1.63 1.38 -13.39
CA VAL A 52 1.89 0.69 -12.13
C VAL A 52 3.39 0.71 -11.87
N LEU A 53 3.80 1.31 -10.75
CA LEU A 53 5.19 1.39 -10.30
C LEU A 53 5.38 0.44 -9.11
N LEU A 54 6.30 -0.50 -9.25
CA LEU A 54 6.69 -1.43 -8.18
C LEU A 54 8.01 -0.99 -7.58
N THR A 55 8.02 -0.57 -6.32
CA THR A 55 9.27 -0.22 -5.64
C THR A 55 9.95 -1.47 -5.09
N ILE A 56 11.25 -1.59 -5.29
CA ILE A 56 12.05 -2.74 -4.82
C ILE A 56 13.30 -2.27 -4.09
N ASN A 57 13.86 -3.12 -3.24
CA ASN A 57 15.17 -2.87 -2.65
C ASN A 57 16.28 -2.93 -3.70
N LYS A 58 17.29 -2.07 -3.55
CA LYS A 58 18.46 -2.02 -4.45
C LYS A 58 19.24 -3.35 -4.55
N SER A 59 19.12 -4.23 -3.55
CA SER A 59 19.75 -5.55 -3.58
C SER A 59 19.08 -6.53 -4.54
N ILE A 60 17.88 -6.24 -5.03
CA ILE A 60 17.14 -7.10 -5.95
C ILE A 60 17.60 -6.85 -7.39
N ARG A 61 18.00 -7.90 -8.07
CA ARG A 61 18.44 -7.82 -9.48
C ARG A 61 17.23 -7.55 -10.39
N ILE A 62 17.18 -6.35 -10.97
CA ILE A 62 16.06 -5.87 -11.81
C ILE A 62 15.76 -6.81 -12.96
N ALA A 63 16.80 -7.34 -13.65
CA ALA A 63 16.62 -8.25 -14.79
C ALA A 63 15.86 -9.53 -14.37
N SER A 64 16.21 -10.12 -13.23
CA SER A 64 15.54 -11.30 -12.69
C SER A 64 14.07 -11.00 -12.36
N LEU A 65 13.81 -9.85 -11.74
CA LEU A 65 12.45 -9.41 -11.40
C LEU A 65 11.60 -9.16 -12.65
N LYS A 66 12.16 -8.50 -13.68
CA LYS A 66 11.46 -8.28 -14.96
C LYS A 66 11.11 -9.60 -15.63
N ASN A 67 12.01 -10.59 -15.60
CA ASN A 67 11.73 -11.93 -16.11
C ASN A 67 10.61 -12.62 -15.31
N GLU A 68 10.56 -12.43 -14.00
CA GLU A 68 9.48 -12.96 -13.17
C GLU A 68 8.14 -12.27 -13.49
N LEU A 69 8.10 -10.94 -13.57
CA LEU A 69 6.91 -10.18 -13.98
C LEU A 69 6.38 -10.63 -15.36
N LYS A 70 7.28 -10.90 -16.31
CA LYS A 70 6.93 -11.41 -17.65
C LYS A 70 6.18 -12.74 -17.60
N LYS A 71 6.55 -13.67 -16.69
CA LYS A 71 5.85 -14.96 -16.50
C LYS A 71 4.38 -14.77 -16.14
N TYR A 72 4.04 -13.68 -15.47
CA TYR A 72 2.67 -13.33 -15.06
C TYR A 72 2.00 -12.32 -16.00
N LYS A 73 2.56 -12.06 -17.19
CA LYS A 73 2.05 -11.06 -18.15
C LYS A 73 1.98 -9.63 -17.58
N LEU A 74 2.88 -9.30 -16.65
CA LEU A 74 2.97 -8.00 -15.98
C LEU A 74 4.06 -7.10 -16.59
N ASN A 75 4.27 -7.17 -17.91
CA ASN A 75 5.35 -6.45 -18.63
C ASN A 75 5.24 -4.92 -18.51
N LYS A 76 4.02 -4.40 -18.28
CA LYS A 76 3.74 -2.96 -18.14
C LYS A 76 4.08 -2.41 -16.76
N VAL A 77 4.41 -3.27 -15.78
CA VAL A 77 4.81 -2.81 -14.45
C VAL A 77 6.21 -2.20 -14.50
N LYS A 78 6.30 -0.91 -14.16
CA LYS A 78 7.56 -0.19 -14.05
C LYS A 78 8.24 -0.51 -12.73
N VAL A 79 9.48 -1.00 -12.79
CA VAL A 79 10.27 -1.29 -11.59
C VAL A 79 11.07 -0.05 -11.20
N VAL A 80 10.93 0.37 -9.93
CA VAL A 80 11.62 1.53 -9.37
C VAL A 80 12.46 1.09 -8.19
N ILE A 81 13.72 1.51 -8.14
CA ILE A 81 14.56 1.31 -6.96
C ILE A 81 14.00 2.20 -5.84
N GLY A 82 13.57 1.56 -4.77
CA GLY A 82 13.15 2.24 -3.54
C GLY A 82 14.35 2.72 -2.72
N SER A 83 14.05 3.21 -1.54
CA SER A 83 15.05 3.76 -0.62
C SER A 83 15.05 2.99 0.71
N ASP A 84 15.75 3.53 1.72
CA ASP A 84 15.93 2.96 3.06
C ASP A 84 14.65 2.98 3.90
N THR A 85 13.72 3.90 3.61
CA THR A 85 12.40 3.96 4.27
C THR A 85 11.26 3.74 3.30
N ARG A 86 10.05 3.40 3.85
CA ARG A 86 8.84 3.26 3.05
C ARG A 86 8.46 4.58 2.38
N ALA A 87 8.47 5.67 3.15
CA ALA A 87 8.11 7.00 2.65
C ALA A 87 9.05 7.45 1.50
N LYS A 88 10.37 7.30 1.66
CA LYS A 88 11.33 7.61 0.59
C LYS A 88 11.14 6.71 -0.64
N SER A 89 10.78 5.44 -0.45
CA SER A 89 10.51 4.51 -1.56
C SER A 89 9.27 4.93 -2.35
N VAL A 90 8.19 5.36 -1.66
CA VAL A 90 6.99 5.89 -2.30
C VAL A 90 7.31 7.19 -3.04
N TYR A 91 8.06 8.10 -2.43
CA TYR A 91 8.49 9.34 -3.06
C TYR A 91 9.34 9.10 -4.30
N SER A 92 10.26 8.13 -4.26
CA SER A 92 11.08 7.74 -5.43
C SER A 92 10.19 7.28 -6.59
N ALA A 93 9.13 6.51 -6.31
CA ALA A 93 8.18 6.08 -7.32
C ALA A 93 7.27 7.22 -7.78
N PHE A 94 6.80 8.08 -6.87
CA PHE A 94 5.98 9.24 -7.19
C PHE A 94 6.67 10.16 -8.21
N ASN A 95 7.96 10.41 -8.05
CA ASN A 95 8.77 11.21 -8.99
C ASN A 95 9.02 10.53 -10.35
N LYS A 96 8.65 9.25 -10.51
CA LYS A 96 8.72 8.50 -11.77
C LYS A 96 7.36 8.35 -12.44
N ILE A 97 6.31 8.95 -11.87
CA ILE A 97 5.00 9.01 -12.50
C ILE A 97 5.12 9.85 -13.77
N GLU A 98 4.76 9.27 -14.90
CA GLU A 98 4.69 9.94 -16.19
C GLU A 98 3.27 10.48 -16.38
N GLY A 99 3.16 11.75 -16.71
CA GLY A 99 1.88 12.39 -16.90
C GLY A 99 1.30 13.01 -15.62
N LYS A 100 -0.01 13.26 -15.64
CA LYS A 100 -0.76 13.87 -14.55
C LYS A 100 -2.03 13.05 -14.29
N PRO A 101 -1.95 11.93 -13.58
CA PRO A 101 -3.13 11.13 -13.26
C PRO A 101 -4.09 11.92 -12.39
N GLY A 102 -5.37 11.55 -12.38
CA GLY A 102 -6.34 12.13 -11.46
C GLY A 102 -6.02 11.74 -10.01
N PHE A 103 -5.62 10.47 -9.81
CA PHE A 103 -5.29 9.93 -8.49
C PHE A 103 -4.04 9.07 -8.50
N VAL A 104 -3.34 9.09 -7.37
CA VAL A 104 -2.27 8.14 -7.03
C VAL A 104 -2.81 7.17 -5.98
N VAL A 105 -2.62 5.88 -6.22
CA VAL A 105 -3.04 4.80 -5.33
C VAL A 105 -1.79 4.11 -4.80
N ILE A 106 -1.59 4.15 -3.48
CA ILE A 106 -0.44 3.57 -2.82
C ILE A 106 -0.88 2.29 -2.10
N HIS A 107 -0.21 1.17 -2.41
CA HIS A 107 -0.57 -0.12 -1.84
C HIS A 107 0.63 -0.93 -1.38
N ASP A 108 0.50 -1.55 -0.22
CA ASP A 108 1.51 -2.46 0.31
C ASP A 108 1.45 -3.81 -0.43
N SER A 109 2.51 -4.22 -1.10
CA SER A 109 2.60 -5.50 -1.84
C SER A 109 2.32 -6.75 -0.99
N VAL A 110 2.36 -6.61 0.32
CA VAL A 110 2.11 -7.68 1.30
C VAL A 110 0.69 -7.65 1.87
N ARG A 111 -0.26 -7.02 1.18
CA ARG A 111 -1.70 -7.12 1.39
C ARG A 111 -2.35 -7.72 0.12
N PRO A 112 -2.23 -9.04 -0.08
CA PRO A 112 -2.58 -9.68 -1.36
C PRO A 112 -4.08 -9.81 -1.62
N ASN A 113 -4.93 -9.58 -0.62
CA ASN A 113 -6.36 -9.92 -0.67
C ASN A 113 -7.30 -8.73 -0.91
N PHE A 114 -6.77 -7.52 -1.13
CA PHE A 114 -7.66 -6.37 -1.35
C PHE A 114 -8.43 -6.50 -2.67
N ASN A 115 -9.74 -6.29 -2.61
CA ASN A 115 -10.60 -6.29 -3.80
C ASN A 115 -10.48 -4.97 -4.57
N PHE A 116 -9.57 -4.92 -5.55
CA PHE A 116 -9.33 -3.72 -6.36
C PHE A 116 -10.51 -3.30 -7.25
N ALA A 117 -11.50 -4.16 -7.50
CA ALA A 117 -12.72 -3.77 -8.21
C ALA A 117 -13.49 -2.64 -7.48
N LEU A 118 -13.29 -2.50 -6.17
CA LEU A 118 -13.90 -1.42 -5.36
C LEU A 118 -13.25 -0.04 -5.56
N ILE A 119 -12.08 0.05 -6.19
CA ILE A 119 -11.30 1.30 -6.28
C ILE A 119 -12.12 2.46 -6.83
N ASN A 120 -12.84 2.26 -7.93
CA ASN A 120 -13.63 3.33 -8.53
C ASN A 120 -14.80 3.77 -7.63
N LYS A 121 -15.44 2.85 -6.91
CA LYS A 121 -16.47 3.15 -5.90
C LYS A 121 -15.89 3.94 -4.72
N ILE A 122 -14.69 3.60 -4.28
CA ILE A 122 -13.98 4.30 -3.21
C ILE A 122 -13.63 5.73 -3.64
N ILE A 123 -13.10 5.91 -4.85
CA ILE A 123 -12.75 7.23 -5.41
C ILE A 123 -13.96 8.16 -5.46
N GLN A 124 -15.14 7.66 -5.83
CA GLN A 124 -16.37 8.46 -5.85
C GLN A 124 -16.73 9.04 -4.48
N GLN A 125 -16.28 8.43 -3.38
CA GLN A 125 -16.53 8.91 -2.03
C GLN A 125 -15.57 10.04 -1.59
N ILE A 126 -14.51 10.32 -2.33
CA ILE A 126 -13.55 11.38 -2.01
C ILE A 126 -14.24 12.74 -2.02
N LYS A 127 -15.10 13.00 -3.01
CA LYS A 127 -15.86 14.27 -3.17
C LYS A 127 -14.93 15.49 -3.04
N ASN A 128 -15.18 16.36 -2.07
CA ASN A 128 -14.42 17.59 -1.81
C ASN A 128 -13.12 17.36 -1.01
N ASN A 129 -12.83 16.13 -0.58
CA ASN A 129 -11.59 15.81 0.13
C ASN A 129 -10.42 15.60 -0.85
N SER A 130 -9.23 15.54 -0.31
CA SER A 130 -8.00 15.38 -1.09
C SER A 130 -7.55 13.92 -1.22
N GLY A 131 -8.16 13.03 -0.45
CA GLY A 131 -7.88 11.61 -0.50
C GLY A 131 -8.88 10.78 0.32
N ILE A 132 -8.68 9.48 0.25
CA ILE A 132 -9.38 8.48 1.05
C ILE A 132 -8.43 7.32 1.31
N ILE A 133 -8.42 6.79 2.51
CA ILE A 133 -7.69 5.59 2.87
C ILE A 133 -8.65 4.46 3.18
N VAL A 134 -8.20 3.24 2.97
CA VAL A 134 -8.91 2.05 3.45
C VAL A 134 -8.52 1.81 4.90
N GLY A 135 -9.46 1.36 5.70
CA GLY A 135 -9.20 1.01 7.10
C GLY A 135 -10.31 0.19 7.72
N SER A 136 -10.05 -0.34 8.90
CA SER A 136 -10.99 -1.13 9.69
C SER A 136 -11.09 -0.60 11.11
N LYS A 137 -12.28 -0.75 11.73
CA LYS A 137 -12.48 -0.41 13.15
C LYS A 137 -11.70 -1.35 14.04
N ILE A 138 -11.18 -0.83 15.13
CA ILE A 138 -10.54 -1.65 16.16
C ILE A 138 -11.63 -2.36 16.95
N GLN A 139 -11.59 -3.70 16.96
CA GLN A 139 -12.53 -4.53 17.69
C GLN A 139 -12.05 -4.91 19.09
N ASP A 140 -10.74 -5.02 19.29
CA ASP A 140 -10.13 -5.38 20.56
C ASP A 140 -10.03 -4.20 21.52
N THR A 141 -10.00 -4.48 22.83
CA THR A 141 -9.73 -3.46 23.85
C THR A 141 -8.27 -2.99 23.77
N ILE A 142 -8.06 -1.69 23.61
CA ILE A 142 -6.74 -1.08 23.53
C ILE A 142 -6.30 -0.62 24.92
N LYS A 143 -5.10 -1.03 25.31
CA LYS A 143 -4.48 -0.65 26.58
C LYS A 143 -3.24 0.20 26.34
N THR A 144 -3.04 1.21 27.19
CA THR A 144 -1.75 1.89 27.30
C THR A 144 -0.89 1.21 28.37
N ILE A 145 0.40 1.11 28.11
CA ILE A 145 1.37 0.49 29.01
C ILE A 145 2.58 1.42 29.22
N SER A 146 3.28 1.23 30.34
CA SER A 146 4.59 1.80 30.61
C SER A 146 5.49 0.68 31.12
N GLY A 147 6.52 0.32 30.37
CA GLY A 147 7.21 -0.96 30.58
C GLY A 147 6.21 -2.12 30.49
N ASN A 148 6.14 -2.96 31.52
CA ASN A 148 5.19 -4.07 31.62
C ASN A 148 3.93 -3.75 32.44
N SER A 149 3.76 -2.49 32.90
CA SER A 149 2.62 -2.10 33.73
C SER A 149 1.51 -1.45 32.92
N LEU A 150 0.27 -1.88 33.14
CA LEU A 150 -0.91 -1.25 32.57
C LEU A 150 -1.09 0.17 33.11
N ARG A 151 -1.41 1.12 32.24
CA ARG A 151 -1.68 2.53 32.59
C ARG A 151 -3.13 2.93 32.37
N GLY A 152 -3.82 2.30 31.42
CA GLY A 152 -5.21 2.63 31.19
C GLY A 152 -5.80 1.93 29.98
N THR A 153 -7.07 2.20 29.76
CA THR A 153 -7.82 1.74 28.57
C THR A 153 -8.12 2.94 27.68
N VAL A 154 -7.85 2.77 26.38
CA VAL A 154 -8.15 3.81 25.38
C VAL A 154 -9.56 3.57 24.86
N ASN A 155 -10.38 4.62 24.79
CA ASN A 155 -11.67 4.54 24.10
C ASN A 155 -11.42 4.30 22.59
N ARG A 156 -11.88 3.15 22.09
CA ARG A 156 -11.64 2.71 20.71
C ARG A 156 -12.67 3.20 19.70
N ASP A 157 -13.76 3.85 20.12
CA ASP A 157 -14.90 4.22 19.25
C ASP A 157 -14.48 5.07 18.04
N LYS A 158 -13.39 5.86 18.19
CA LYS A 158 -12.84 6.71 17.13
C LYS A 158 -11.49 6.22 16.61
N LEU A 159 -11.07 5.01 16.98
CA LEU A 159 -9.80 4.44 16.56
C LEU A 159 -10.00 3.47 15.41
N TRP A 160 -9.15 3.61 14.40
CA TRP A 160 -9.15 2.78 13.21
C TRP A 160 -7.74 2.27 12.91
N VAL A 161 -7.68 1.08 12.36
CA VAL A 161 -6.45 0.57 11.75
C VAL A 161 -6.37 1.10 10.33
N ALA A 162 -5.37 1.94 10.04
CA ALA A 162 -5.11 2.41 8.69
C ALA A 162 -4.54 1.26 7.85
N GLU A 163 -5.14 1.05 6.69
CA GLU A 163 -4.73 0.03 5.74
C GLU A 163 -4.33 0.67 4.40
N THR A 164 -4.00 -0.16 3.45
CA THR A 164 -3.87 0.23 2.05
C THR A 164 -4.83 -0.60 1.19
N PRO A 165 -5.32 -0.04 0.06
CA PRO A 165 -4.82 1.13 -0.66
C PRO A 165 -5.13 2.47 0.03
N GLN A 166 -4.21 3.43 -0.14
CA GLN A 166 -4.39 4.83 0.17
C GLN A 166 -4.49 5.60 -1.15
N ILE A 167 -5.52 6.40 -1.33
CA ILE A 167 -5.86 7.04 -2.61
C ILE A 167 -5.86 8.55 -2.42
N PHE A 168 -5.05 9.25 -3.17
CA PHE A 168 -4.92 10.71 -3.07
C PHE A 168 -5.06 11.37 -4.44
N LYS A 169 -5.65 12.56 -4.51
CA LYS A 169 -5.56 13.43 -5.68
C LYS A 169 -4.08 13.69 -5.97
N TYR A 170 -3.64 13.41 -7.19
CA TYR A 170 -2.23 13.61 -7.58
C TYR A 170 -1.73 15.02 -7.25
N SER A 171 -2.53 16.06 -7.57
CA SER A 171 -2.17 17.45 -7.32
C SER A 171 -1.99 17.76 -5.82
N ALA A 172 -2.81 17.17 -4.95
CA ALA A 172 -2.71 17.38 -3.51
C ALA A 172 -1.46 16.70 -2.94
N LEU A 173 -1.24 15.43 -3.29
CA LEU A 173 -0.06 14.69 -2.84
C LEU A 173 1.24 15.34 -3.35
N LYS A 174 1.25 15.84 -4.59
CA LYS A 174 2.37 16.60 -5.13
C LYS A 174 2.68 17.85 -4.31
N LYS A 175 1.65 18.63 -3.93
CA LYS A 175 1.85 19.80 -3.04
C LYS A 175 2.45 19.41 -1.70
N CYS A 176 2.00 18.30 -1.09
CA CYS A 176 2.57 17.80 0.16
C CYS A 176 4.07 17.50 0.02
N TYR A 177 4.48 16.81 -1.03
CA TYR A 177 5.90 16.50 -1.26
C TYR A 177 6.74 17.76 -1.53
N LEU A 178 6.20 18.78 -2.17
CA LEU A 178 6.91 20.05 -2.39
C LEU A 178 7.07 20.87 -1.10
N ASN A 179 6.10 20.80 -0.19
CA ASN A 179 6.09 21.55 1.06
C ASN A 179 6.84 20.86 2.21
N SER A 180 7.14 19.57 2.09
CA SER A 180 7.72 18.79 3.18
C SER A 180 9.23 18.66 3.01
N ILE A 181 9.99 19.13 4.00
CA ILE A 181 11.45 19.06 4.01
C ILE A 181 11.92 17.64 4.38
N ASP A 182 11.18 16.96 5.26
CA ASP A 182 11.52 15.59 5.71
C ASP A 182 10.30 14.67 5.59
N PHE A 183 10.40 13.65 4.73
CA PHE A 183 9.38 12.60 4.59
C PHE A 183 9.68 11.35 5.41
N THR A 184 10.77 11.33 6.16
CA THR A 184 11.26 10.12 6.85
C THR A 184 10.51 9.83 8.13
N SER A 185 9.90 10.86 8.72
CA SER A 185 9.17 10.80 9.98
C SER A 185 7.72 10.29 9.82
N TYR A 186 7.24 10.08 8.59
CA TYR A 186 5.86 9.65 8.34
C TYR A 186 5.75 8.14 8.26
N THR A 187 4.72 7.59 8.89
CA THR A 187 4.41 6.16 8.84
C THR A 187 3.73 5.78 7.52
N ASP A 188 2.94 6.71 6.96
CA ASP A 188 2.25 6.55 5.68
C ASP A 188 1.98 7.93 5.02
N GLU A 189 1.44 7.91 3.81
CA GLU A 189 1.16 9.14 3.07
C GLU A 189 -0.08 9.86 3.58
N CYS A 190 -0.97 9.17 4.32
CA CYS A 190 -2.09 9.84 5.00
C CYS A 190 -1.56 10.84 6.03
N GLN A 191 -0.58 10.45 6.85
CA GLN A 191 0.05 11.34 7.82
C GLN A 191 0.73 12.55 7.16
N LEU A 192 1.34 12.36 5.98
CA LEU A 192 1.89 13.47 5.18
C LEU A 192 0.78 14.44 4.74
N MET A 193 -0.36 13.93 4.29
CA MET A 193 -1.52 14.75 3.90
C MET A 193 -2.09 15.52 5.09
N GLU A 194 -2.25 14.87 6.25
CA GLU A 194 -2.76 15.46 7.49
C GLU A 194 -1.88 16.63 7.95
N ARG A 195 -0.56 16.46 7.97
CA ARG A 195 0.38 17.53 8.36
C ARG A 195 0.42 18.72 7.39
N ASN A 196 -0.03 18.52 6.16
CA ASN A 196 -0.23 19.59 5.18
C ASN A 196 -1.68 20.12 5.16
N ASN A 197 -2.48 19.83 6.19
CA ASN A 197 -3.87 20.27 6.36
C ASN A 197 -4.82 19.85 5.22
N PHE A 198 -4.51 18.76 4.52
CA PHE A 198 -5.42 18.17 3.53
C PHE A 198 -6.40 17.22 4.21
N LYS A 199 -7.69 17.36 3.89
CA LYS A 199 -8.73 16.46 4.40
C LYS A 199 -8.70 15.12 3.67
N VAL A 200 -8.56 14.04 4.44
CA VAL A 200 -8.59 12.66 3.97
C VAL A 200 -9.76 11.92 4.64
N LYS A 201 -10.48 11.13 3.87
CA LYS A 201 -11.55 10.25 4.38
C LYS A 201 -11.01 8.88 4.71
N ILE A 202 -11.79 8.10 5.45
CA ILE A 202 -11.59 6.68 5.62
C ILE A 202 -12.75 5.91 4.99
N PHE A 203 -12.44 4.82 4.29
CA PHE A 203 -13.38 3.84 3.75
C PHE A 203 -13.31 2.59 4.62
N GLU A 204 -14.43 2.17 5.18
CA GLU A 204 -14.50 0.96 6.00
C GLU A 204 -14.33 -0.28 5.11
N ASN A 205 -13.29 -1.04 5.37
CA ASN A 205 -13.05 -2.33 4.75
C ASN A 205 -13.59 -3.44 5.65
N LEU A 206 -14.53 -4.22 5.13
CA LEU A 206 -15.13 -5.35 5.83
C LEU A 206 -14.45 -6.69 5.52
N GLU A 207 -13.57 -6.71 4.50
CA GLU A 207 -12.87 -7.92 4.09
C GLU A 207 -11.51 -8.03 4.80
N TYR A 208 -11.00 -9.25 4.93
CA TYR A 208 -9.68 -9.49 5.51
C TYR A 208 -8.59 -8.94 4.61
N ASN A 209 -7.91 -7.88 5.04
CA ASN A 209 -6.85 -7.19 4.29
C ASN A 209 -5.61 -6.92 5.18
N ASN A 210 -5.35 -7.79 6.15
CA ASN A 210 -4.23 -7.62 7.05
C ASN A 210 -2.89 -7.69 6.32
N LYS A 211 -1.95 -6.89 6.77
CA LYS A 211 -0.58 -6.88 6.25
C LYS A 211 0.18 -8.12 6.72
N ILE A 212 0.72 -8.90 5.80
CA ILE A 212 1.63 -10.00 6.16
C ILE A 212 2.88 -9.41 6.81
N THR A 213 3.01 -9.59 8.14
CA THR A 213 4.17 -9.13 8.92
C THR A 213 4.90 -10.25 9.62
N THR A 214 4.19 -11.29 9.99
CA THR A 214 4.68 -12.47 10.72
C THR A 214 4.47 -13.74 9.93
N LYS A 215 5.07 -14.86 10.41
CA LYS A 215 4.82 -16.18 9.86
C LYS A 215 3.35 -16.61 10.04
N LYS A 216 2.72 -16.22 11.16
CA LYS A 216 1.30 -16.49 11.41
C LYS A 216 0.41 -15.84 10.35
N ASP A 217 0.67 -14.58 10.00
CA ASP A 217 -0.09 -13.89 8.95
C ASP A 217 0.06 -14.62 7.60
N PHE A 218 1.27 -15.07 7.29
CA PHE A 218 1.55 -15.82 6.06
C PHE A 218 0.77 -17.13 6.00
N ASP A 219 0.69 -17.87 7.12
CA ASP A 219 -0.04 -19.13 7.19
C ASP A 219 -1.56 -18.93 7.07
N VAL A 220 -2.10 -17.81 7.60
CA VAL A 220 -3.49 -17.41 7.37
C VAL A 220 -3.74 -17.19 5.88
N TYR A 221 -2.88 -16.41 5.21
CA TYR A 221 -3.04 -16.15 3.79
C TYR A 221 -2.88 -17.38 2.90
N LYS A 222 -2.07 -18.36 3.29
CA LYS A 222 -2.02 -19.66 2.59
C LYS A 222 -3.37 -20.37 2.54
N LYS A 223 -4.17 -20.21 3.59
CA LYS A 223 -5.53 -20.78 3.66
C LYS A 223 -6.53 -19.95 2.84
N LEU A 224 -6.49 -18.62 2.98
CA LEU A 224 -7.40 -17.70 2.30
C LEU A 224 -7.25 -17.75 0.78
N LEU A 225 -6.02 -17.72 0.26
CA LEU A 225 -5.74 -17.66 -1.18
C LEU A 225 -5.78 -19.04 -1.89
N ARG A 226 -6.17 -20.11 -1.20
CA ARG A 226 -6.37 -21.42 -1.84
C ARG A 226 -7.54 -21.45 -2.81
N TYR A 227 -8.45 -20.52 -2.71
CA TYR A 227 -9.72 -20.49 -3.44
C TYR A 227 -9.79 -19.34 -4.47
N VAL A 228 -8.65 -18.75 -4.83
CA VAL A 228 -8.54 -17.68 -5.82
C VAL A 228 -7.93 -18.19 -7.12
#